data_e83f82426b697f49873f33ba11f57da7
#
_entry.id   e83f82426b697f49873f33ba11f57da7
#
_cell.length_a   1.000
_cell.length_b   1.000
_cell.length_c   1.000
_cell.angle_alpha   90.00
_cell.angle_beta   90.00
_cell.angle_gamma   90.00
#
_symmetry.space_group_name_H-M   'P 1'
#
loop_
_entity.id
_entity.type
_entity.pdbx_description
1 polymer ?
#
loop_
_entity_poly.entity_id
_entity_poly.type
_entity_poly.pdbx_seq_one_letter_code
_entity_poly.pdbx_strand_id
1 'polypeptide(L)'
;ELSEGGIVHELMLSNKRVNDSYNFSIWDAVLFNAAKKEKNLSLFLNTTMHNVLSENGEIKGIECYQLTTEKHLSISAKFFADCTGNGTLCCFANAEYKIGSEAKSEYNEPHAPETEDNKRMGNTLLFKAIDRGHPVKFVPPVEIMHFTEEQLKYRKHSPQISPEIMKNVTPEELRVMFGGYAQDYGYWWIELMGEGEDFVGQFEKVKSDLYAYVWGMWDHIKNGGEHG
;
A
#
# COMPACT_ATOMS: atom_id res chain seq x y z
N GLU A 1 7.85 2.08 23.26
CA GLU A 1 7.34 1.79 21.91
C GLU A 1 6.28 0.71 21.98
N LEU A 2 5.18 0.93 21.29
CA LEU A 2 4.16 -0.09 21.07
C LEU A 2 4.62 -0.97 19.90
N SER A 3 4.53 -2.29 20.05
CA SER A 3 4.84 -3.24 19.00
C SER A 3 3.71 -4.26 18.86
N GLU A 4 3.55 -4.78 17.66
CA GLU A 4 2.64 -5.88 17.40
C GLU A 4 3.07 -7.13 18.19
N GLY A 5 2.10 -7.96 18.55
CA GLY A 5 2.35 -9.25 19.21
C GLY A 5 2.01 -10.43 18.29
N GLY A 6 2.16 -11.63 18.83
CA GLY A 6 1.74 -12.88 18.17
C GLY A 6 2.44 -13.15 16.84
N ILE A 7 1.69 -13.67 15.87
CA ILE A 7 2.19 -14.10 14.56
C ILE A 7 2.84 -12.94 13.79
N VAL A 8 2.26 -11.75 13.86
CA VAL A 8 2.81 -10.56 13.17
C VAL A 8 4.21 -10.26 13.69
N HIS A 9 4.41 -10.27 15.02
CA HIS A 9 5.71 -10.03 15.63
C HIS A 9 6.75 -11.09 15.22
N GLU A 10 6.37 -12.36 15.20
CA GLU A 10 7.25 -13.46 14.77
C GLU A 10 7.68 -13.29 13.30
N LEU A 11 6.76 -12.91 12.43
CA LEU A 11 7.05 -12.65 11.01
C LEU A 11 7.99 -11.44 10.85
N MET A 12 7.75 -10.35 11.60
CA MET A 12 8.60 -9.17 11.58
C MET A 12 10.02 -9.47 12.07
N LEU A 13 10.17 -10.23 13.16
CA LEU A 13 11.49 -10.67 13.66
C LEU A 13 12.20 -11.58 12.65
N SER A 14 11.46 -12.49 12.03
CA SER A 14 12.00 -13.39 10.99
C SER A 14 12.49 -12.58 9.78
N ASN A 15 11.73 -11.58 9.38
CA ASN A 15 12.12 -10.66 8.30
C ASN A 15 13.37 -9.85 8.69
N LYS A 16 13.37 -9.22 9.85
CA LYS A 16 14.49 -8.39 10.31
C LYS A 16 15.81 -9.16 10.34
N ARG A 17 15.77 -10.45 10.60
CA ARG A 17 16.96 -11.30 10.65
C ARG A 17 17.61 -11.54 9.29
N VAL A 18 16.86 -11.49 8.20
CA VAL A 18 17.32 -11.87 6.85
C VAL A 18 17.19 -10.78 5.80
N ASN A 19 16.62 -9.65 6.15
CA ASN A 19 16.23 -8.59 5.22
C ASN A 19 16.69 -7.20 5.69
N ASP A 20 17.98 -7.02 5.80
CA ASP A 20 18.58 -5.75 6.23
C ASP A 20 18.30 -4.60 5.25
N SER A 21 18.10 -4.91 3.98
CA SER A 21 17.84 -3.94 2.92
C SER A 21 16.35 -3.62 2.71
N TYR A 22 15.46 -4.18 3.52
CA TYR A 22 14.02 -4.03 3.39
C TYR A 22 13.49 -4.37 1.98
N ASN A 23 14.03 -5.42 1.40
CA ASN A 23 13.67 -5.91 0.07
C ASN A 23 12.30 -6.59 0.11
N PHE A 24 11.39 -6.18 -0.76
CA PHE A 24 10.02 -6.72 -0.81
C PHE A 24 10.00 -8.20 -1.20
N SER A 25 10.90 -8.65 -2.08
CA SER A 25 10.96 -10.06 -2.47
C SER A 25 11.42 -10.96 -1.34
N ILE A 26 12.32 -10.48 -0.47
CA ILE A 26 12.73 -11.21 0.74
C ILE A 26 11.57 -11.27 1.75
N TRP A 27 10.84 -10.15 1.91
CA TRP A 27 9.65 -10.14 2.76
C TRP A 27 8.60 -11.12 2.28
N ASP A 28 8.31 -11.13 0.98
CA ASP A 28 7.40 -12.10 0.37
C ASP A 28 7.85 -13.56 0.62
N ALA A 29 9.14 -13.84 0.48
CA ALA A 29 9.69 -15.16 0.78
C ALA A 29 9.55 -15.55 2.26
N VAL A 30 9.67 -14.62 3.20
CA VAL A 30 9.43 -14.86 4.62
C VAL A 30 7.98 -15.27 4.87
N LEU A 31 7.02 -14.54 4.30
CA LEU A 31 5.59 -14.84 4.40
C LEU A 31 5.24 -16.19 3.76
N PHE A 32 5.74 -16.44 2.55
CA PHE A 32 5.56 -17.71 1.86
C PHE A 32 6.08 -18.88 2.67
N ASN A 33 7.31 -18.78 3.21
CA ASN A 33 7.90 -19.83 4.02
C ASN A 33 7.14 -20.09 5.32
N ALA A 34 6.59 -19.03 5.95
CA ALA A 34 5.75 -19.19 7.12
C ALA A 34 4.48 -19.98 6.79
N ALA A 35 3.78 -19.58 5.73
CA ALA A 35 2.58 -20.29 5.27
C ALA A 35 2.86 -21.76 4.89
N LYS A 36 3.98 -22.03 4.20
CA LYS A 36 4.35 -23.39 3.76
C LYS A 36 4.71 -24.34 4.90
N LYS A 37 5.06 -23.83 6.07
CA LYS A 37 5.32 -24.65 7.26
C LYS A 37 4.05 -25.17 7.92
N GLU A 38 2.92 -24.54 7.66
CA GLU A 38 1.64 -24.90 8.25
C GLU A 38 1.06 -26.13 7.56
N LYS A 39 1.05 -27.26 8.27
CA LYS A 39 0.64 -28.57 7.73
C LYS A 39 -0.84 -28.64 7.35
N ASN A 40 -1.67 -27.87 8.02
CA ASN A 40 -3.12 -27.85 7.83
C ASN A 40 -3.60 -26.68 6.95
N LEU A 41 -2.68 -25.98 6.28
CA LEU A 41 -2.95 -24.87 5.39
C LEU A 41 -2.84 -25.31 3.92
N SER A 42 -3.90 -25.08 3.15
CA SER A 42 -3.86 -25.16 1.70
C SER A 42 -3.70 -23.75 1.13
N LEU A 43 -2.59 -23.47 0.49
CA LEU A 43 -2.25 -22.15 -0.05
C LEU A 43 -2.47 -22.15 -1.56
N PHE A 44 -3.36 -21.27 -2.04
CA PHE A 44 -3.65 -21.04 -3.45
C PHE A 44 -3.14 -19.64 -3.85
N LEU A 45 -1.95 -19.58 -4.42
CA LEU A 45 -1.36 -18.32 -4.89
C LEU A 45 -1.94 -17.90 -6.26
N ASN A 46 -1.85 -16.61 -6.55
CA ASN A 46 -2.37 -16.00 -7.79
C ASN A 46 -3.84 -16.37 -8.06
N THR A 47 -4.63 -16.52 -6.99
CA THR A 47 -6.00 -16.98 -7.05
C THR A 47 -6.94 -15.89 -6.58
N THR A 48 -7.84 -15.49 -7.46
CA THR A 48 -8.83 -14.44 -7.20
C THR A 48 -10.22 -15.05 -7.12
N MET A 49 -10.95 -14.73 -6.05
CA MET A 49 -12.36 -15.02 -5.95
C MET A 49 -13.15 -14.11 -6.90
N HIS A 50 -14.07 -14.67 -7.66
CA HIS A 50 -14.92 -13.92 -8.58
C HIS A 50 -16.42 -14.18 -8.41
N ASN A 51 -16.81 -15.14 -7.56
CA ASN A 51 -18.21 -15.43 -7.25
C ASN A 51 -18.36 -16.08 -5.88
N VAL A 52 -19.55 -15.93 -5.30
CA VAL A 52 -19.96 -16.54 -4.02
C VAL A 52 -21.20 -17.39 -4.26
N LEU A 53 -21.16 -18.64 -3.83
CA LEU A 53 -22.28 -19.55 -3.82
C LEU A 53 -22.99 -19.45 -2.46
N SER A 54 -24.17 -18.87 -2.44
CA SER A 54 -24.97 -18.71 -1.22
C SER A 54 -26.34 -19.36 -1.36
N GLU A 55 -26.85 -19.86 -0.24
CA GLU A 55 -28.18 -20.45 -0.12
C GLU A 55 -28.77 -20.08 1.23
N ASN A 56 -29.99 -19.54 1.22
CA ASN A 56 -30.72 -19.14 2.44
C ASN A 56 -29.95 -18.19 3.38
N GLY A 57 -29.16 -17.27 2.80
CA GLY A 57 -28.33 -16.32 3.57
C GLY A 57 -27.03 -16.92 4.11
N GLU A 58 -26.69 -18.15 3.78
CA GLU A 58 -25.42 -18.78 4.15
C GLU A 58 -24.50 -18.94 2.93
N ILE A 59 -23.23 -18.65 3.12
CA ILE A 59 -22.20 -18.92 2.10
C ILE A 59 -21.90 -20.42 2.12
N LYS A 60 -22.10 -21.09 1.00
CA LYS A 60 -21.82 -22.52 0.80
C LYS A 60 -20.46 -22.76 0.12
N GLY A 61 -19.99 -21.77 -0.64
CA GLY A 61 -18.72 -21.88 -1.34
C GLY A 61 -18.35 -20.58 -2.04
N ILE A 62 -17.14 -20.57 -2.56
CA ILE A 62 -16.61 -19.51 -3.40
C ILE A 62 -16.08 -20.08 -4.70
N GLU A 63 -16.18 -19.33 -5.76
CA GLU A 63 -15.58 -19.64 -7.05
C GLU A 63 -14.40 -18.72 -7.31
N CYS A 64 -13.28 -19.33 -7.65
CA CYS A 64 -12.02 -18.62 -7.85
C CYS A 64 -11.42 -18.96 -9.22
N TYR A 65 -10.64 -18.01 -9.74
CA TYR A 65 -9.81 -18.21 -10.90
C TYR A 65 -8.34 -18.08 -10.52
N GLN A 66 -7.54 -19.08 -10.85
CA GLN A 66 -6.10 -19.09 -10.59
C GLN A 66 -5.35 -18.68 -11.86
N LEU A 67 -4.68 -17.53 -11.79
CA LEU A 67 -3.75 -17.08 -12.83
C LEU A 67 -2.57 -18.04 -12.94
N THR A 68 -1.91 -18.09 -14.07
CA THR A 68 -0.77 -18.95 -14.39
C THR A 68 -1.10 -20.43 -14.65
N THR A 69 -2.10 -20.99 -13.98
CA THR A 69 -2.58 -22.37 -14.23
C THR A 69 -3.88 -22.41 -14.99
N GLU A 70 -4.54 -21.26 -15.16
CA GLU A 70 -5.82 -21.09 -15.85
C GLU A 70 -6.95 -21.97 -15.29
N LYS A 71 -6.90 -22.25 -13.99
CA LYS A 71 -7.85 -23.13 -13.32
C LYS A 71 -9.00 -22.35 -12.71
N HIS A 72 -10.20 -22.88 -12.90
CA HIS A 72 -11.36 -22.53 -12.09
C HIS A 72 -11.42 -23.46 -10.89
N LEU A 73 -11.56 -22.88 -9.70
CA LEU A 73 -11.63 -23.59 -8.44
C LEU A 73 -12.96 -23.29 -7.76
N SER A 74 -13.59 -24.31 -7.21
CA SER A 74 -14.73 -24.17 -6.30
C SER A 74 -14.31 -24.64 -4.94
N ILE A 75 -14.42 -23.79 -3.92
CA ILE A 75 -13.96 -24.07 -2.56
C ILE A 75 -15.16 -23.97 -1.64
N SER A 76 -15.47 -25.07 -0.97
CA SER A 76 -16.50 -25.16 0.08
C SER A 76 -15.86 -25.22 1.46
N ALA A 77 -16.45 -24.52 2.43
CA ALA A 77 -16.00 -24.51 3.80
C ALA A 77 -17.17 -24.33 4.77
N LYS A 78 -16.93 -24.56 6.06
CA LYS A 78 -17.91 -24.26 7.13
C LYS A 78 -17.93 -22.79 7.49
N PHE A 79 -16.78 -22.11 7.37
CA PHE A 79 -16.60 -20.70 7.70
C PHE A 79 -15.77 -20.03 6.62
N PHE A 80 -16.05 -18.77 6.38
CA PHE A 80 -15.34 -17.92 5.45
C PHE A 80 -14.90 -16.65 6.18
N ALA A 81 -13.68 -16.21 5.94
CA ALA A 81 -13.16 -14.94 6.46
C ALA A 81 -12.77 -14.07 5.28
N ASP A 82 -13.32 -12.87 5.22
CA ASP A 82 -12.96 -11.89 4.21
C ASP A 82 -11.70 -11.11 4.63
N CYS A 83 -10.59 -11.41 3.96
CA CYS A 83 -9.32 -10.70 4.10
C CYS A 83 -8.88 -10.09 2.77
N THR A 84 -9.82 -9.76 1.89
CA THR A 84 -9.53 -9.23 0.55
C THR A 84 -9.07 -7.77 0.54
N GLY A 85 -9.16 -7.07 1.66
CA GLY A 85 -8.84 -5.65 1.77
C GLY A 85 -10.00 -4.73 1.35
N ASN A 86 -10.77 -5.11 0.34
CA ASN A 86 -11.92 -4.34 -0.16
C ASN A 86 -13.28 -4.89 0.27
N GLY A 87 -13.33 -5.93 1.10
CA GLY A 87 -14.58 -6.57 1.49
C GLY A 87 -15.27 -7.31 0.33
N THR A 88 -14.50 -7.84 -0.60
CA THR A 88 -15.02 -8.43 -1.84
C THR A 88 -15.96 -9.60 -1.59
N LEU A 89 -15.64 -10.46 -0.61
CA LEU A 89 -16.51 -11.57 -0.23
C LEU A 89 -17.85 -11.06 0.31
N CYS A 90 -17.83 -10.04 1.17
CA CYS A 90 -19.03 -9.43 1.73
C CYS A 90 -19.92 -8.82 0.64
N CYS A 91 -19.31 -8.13 -0.33
CA CYS A 91 -20.05 -7.55 -1.46
C CYS A 91 -20.73 -8.65 -2.30
N PHE A 92 -20.03 -9.71 -2.66
CA PHE A 92 -20.60 -10.83 -3.43
C PHE A 92 -21.64 -11.63 -2.65
N ALA A 93 -21.52 -11.69 -1.32
CA ALA A 93 -22.50 -12.33 -0.45
C ALA A 93 -23.74 -11.46 -0.16
N ASN A 94 -23.81 -10.24 -0.70
CA ASN A 94 -24.86 -9.24 -0.41
C ASN A 94 -24.99 -8.94 1.10
N ALA A 95 -23.87 -8.93 1.82
CA ALA A 95 -23.85 -8.47 3.19
C ALA A 95 -24.05 -6.95 3.26
N GLU A 96 -24.66 -6.48 4.34
CA GLU A 96 -24.74 -5.03 4.58
C GLU A 96 -23.36 -4.47 4.87
N TYR A 97 -23.02 -3.35 4.25
CA TYR A 97 -21.78 -2.63 4.49
C TYR A 97 -21.96 -1.12 4.34
N LYS A 98 -21.05 -0.36 4.93
CA LYS A 98 -20.97 1.09 4.78
C LYS A 98 -19.62 1.50 4.23
N ILE A 99 -19.57 2.65 3.60
CA ILE A 99 -18.37 3.27 3.06
C ILE A 99 -18.31 4.71 3.58
N GLY A 100 -17.11 5.14 3.96
CA GLY A 100 -16.91 6.46 4.57
C GLY A 100 -16.99 6.40 6.08
N SER A 101 -17.25 7.56 6.69
CA SER A 101 -17.38 7.69 8.14
C SER A 101 -18.84 7.85 8.54
N GLU A 102 -19.26 7.11 9.56
CA GLU A 102 -20.58 7.29 10.15
C GLU A 102 -20.67 8.61 10.94
N ALA A 103 -21.86 9.15 11.04
CA ALA A 103 -22.10 10.30 11.91
C ALA A 103 -21.95 9.92 13.38
N LYS A 104 -21.46 10.86 14.19
CA LYS A 104 -21.29 10.69 15.63
C LYS A 104 -22.58 10.23 16.34
N SER A 105 -23.73 10.67 15.84
CA SER A 105 -25.04 10.30 16.39
C SER A 105 -25.37 8.81 16.26
N GLU A 106 -24.69 8.06 15.38
CA GLU A 106 -25.01 6.65 15.14
C GLU A 106 -24.48 5.74 16.27
N TYR A 107 -23.22 5.93 16.68
CA TYR A 107 -22.57 5.11 17.71
C TYR A 107 -22.00 5.92 18.88
N ASN A 108 -22.23 7.23 18.91
CA ASN A 108 -21.75 8.15 19.94
C ASN A 108 -20.20 8.12 20.13
N GLU A 109 -19.47 7.93 19.05
CA GLU A 109 -18.01 7.91 19.08
C GLU A 109 -17.43 9.33 19.18
N PRO A 110 -16.46 9.57 20.09
CA PRO A 110 -15.98 10.93 20.38
C PRO A 110 -15.26 11.60 19.21
N HIS A 111 -14.68 10.81 18.30
CA HIS A 111 -13.91 11.30 17.15
C HIS A 111 -14.63 11.17 15.81
N ALA A 112 -15.84 10.65 15.79
CA ALA A 112 -16.64 10.60 14.58
C ALA A 112 -17.08 12.01 14.15
N PRO A 113 -17.22 12.24 12.83
CA PRO A 113 -17.73 13.52 12.32
C PRO A 113 -19.18 13.75 12.76
N GLU A 114 -19.59 15.01 12.82
CA GLU A 114 -20.98 15.36 13.18
C GLU A 114 -22.00 14.87 12.14
N THR A 115 -21.58 14.79 10.88
CA THR A 115 -22.38 14.25 9.77
C THR A 115 -21.59 13.17 9.04
N GLU A 116 -22.28 12.13 8.58
CA GLU A 116 -21.67 11.09 7.75
C GLU A 116 -21.00 11.66 6.49
N ASP A 117 -19.97 11.01 6.02
CA ASP A 117 -19.28 11.36 4.77
C ASP A 117 -18.90 10.11 3.95
N ASN A 118 -18.48 10.32 2.71
CA ASN A 118 -18.02 9.28 1.79
C ASN A 118 -16.50 9.22 1.64
N LYS A 119 -15.75 9.78 2.59
CA LYS A 119 -14.29 9.80 2.52
C LYS A 119 -13.73 8.41 2.69
N ARG A 120 -12.74 8.10 1.90
CA ARG A 120 -12.04 6.81 1.88
C ARG A 120 -10.54 7.03 1.85
N MET A 121 -9.81 5.99 2.21
CA MET A 121 -8.37 5.97 1.95
C MET A 121 -8.14 5.99 0.44
N GLY A 122 -7.17 6.79 0.01
CA GLY A 122 -6.81 6.90 -1.40
C GLY A 122 -6.04 5.69 -1.91
N ASN A 123 -6.02 5.53 -3.23
CA ASN A 123 -5.09 4.63 -3.87
C ASN A 123 -3.68 5.22 -3.85
N THR A 124 -2.69 4.40 -3.59
CA THR A 124 -1.30 4.81 -3.38
C THR A 124 -0.38 4.17 -4.40
N LEU A 125 0.54 4.95 -4.94
CA LEU A 125 1.67 4.47 -5.72
C LEU A 125 2.98 4.86 -5.02
N LEU A 126 3.85 3.87 -4.85
CA LEU A 126 5.15 4.00 -4.18
C LEU A 126 6.28 3.82 -5.17
N PHE A 127 7.37 4.54 -4.97
CA PHE A 127 8.66 4.22 -5.59
C PHE A 127 9.80 4.46 -4.61
N LYS A 128 10.92 3.80 -4.86
CA LYS A 128 12.15 3.96 -4.08
C LYS A 128 13.14 4.79 -4.87
N ALA A 129 13.65 5.85 -4.25
CA ALA A 129 14.73 6.65 -4.79
C ALA A 129 16.05 6.29 -4.09
N ILE A 130 17.14 6.32 -4.84
CA ILE A 130 18.49 6.11 -4.32
C ILE A 130 19.39 7.29 -4.71
N ASP A 131 20.28 7.69 -3.82
CA ASP A 131 21.33 8.65 -4.12
C ASP A 131 22.44 7.97 -4.93
N ARG A 132 22.76 8.52 -6.09
CA ARG A 132 23.84 8.05 -6.97
C ARG A 132 25.16 8.76 -6.71
N GLY A 133 25.20 9.72 -5.79
CA GLY A 133 26.38 10.54 -5.50
C GLY A 133 26.74 11.54 -6.60
N HIS A 134 25.91 11.67 -7.62
CA HIS A 134 26.09 12.65 -8.72
C HIS A 134 24.73 12.97 -9.37
N PRO A 135 24.56 14.13 -10.00
CA PRO A 135 23.36 14.48 -10.72
C PRO A 135 23.03 13.47 -11.83
N VAL A 136 21.78 13.02 -11.85
CA VAL A 136 21.27 12.10 -12.88
C VAL A 136 20.09 12.77 -13.58
N LYS A 137 20.19 12.90 -14.90
CA LYS A 137 19.11 13.45 -15.72
C LYS A 137 17.86 12.55 -15.62
N PHE A 138 16.72 13.16 -15.41
CA PHE A 138 15.44 12.48 -15.47
C PHE A 138 14.67 12.91 -16.72
N VAL A 139 14.11 11.93 -17.40
CA VAL A 139 13.19 12.13 -18.53
C VAL A 139 11.92 11.34 -18.21
N PRO A 140 10.77 11.97 -18.08
CA PRO A 140 9.52 11.29 -17.78
C PRO A 140 9.20 10.23 -18.84
N PRO A 141 8.78 9.02 -18.43
CA PRO A 141 8.50 7.93 -19.39
C PRO A 141 7.14 8.05 -20.07
N VAL A 142 6.24 8.87 -19.57
CA VAL A 142 4.84 9.05 -20.02
C VAL A 142 4.42 10.50 -19.87
N GLU A 143 3.22 10.83 -20.30
CA GLU A 143 2.58 12.12 -19.97
C GLU A 143 2.48 12.27 -18.45
N ILE A 144 2.84 13.46 -17.96
CA ILE A 144 2.92 13.76 -16.54
C ILE A 144 2.05 14.95 -16.16
N MET A 145 1.67 15.01 -14.89
CA MET A 145 1.10 16.19 -14.30
C MET A 145 2.23 17.16 -13.93
N HIS A 146 2.12 18.42 -14.33
CA HIS A 146 3.10 19.45 -13.95
C HIS A 146 2.69 20.12 -12.65
N PHE A 147 3.62 20.21 -11.72
CA PHE A 147 3.41 20.86 -10.42
C PHE A 147 4.22 22.14 -10.27
N THR A 148 3.60 23.15 -9.64
CA THR A 148 4.27 24.37 -9.19
C THR A 148 4.67 24.24 -7.71
N GLU A 149 5.63 25.06 -7.27
CA GLU A 149 6.02 25.16 -5.85
C GLU A 149 4.82 25.47 -4.94
N GLU A 150 3.92 26.36 -5.37
CA GLU A 150 2.73 26.72 -4.57
C GLU A 150 1.79 25.53 -4.35
N GLN A 151 1.64 24.65 -5.36
CA GLN A 151 0.84 23.43 -5.22
C GLN A 151 1.49 22.44 -4.26
N LEU A 152 2.82 22.43 -4.18
CA LEU A 152 3.59 21.49 -3.37
C LEU A 152 4.04 22.05 -2.02
N LYS A 153 3.67 23.27 -1.65
CA LYS A 153 4.14 23.99 -0.45
C LYS A 153 3.94 23.21 0.88
N TYR A 154 2.94 22.33 0.95
CA TYR A 154 2.69 21.51 2.13
C TYR A 154 3.29 20.12 2.05
N ARG A 155 3.92 19.78 0.92
CA ARG A 155 4.55 18.49 0.73
C ARG A 155 6.07 18.63 0.79
N LYS A 156 6.69 17.85 1.69
CA LYS A 156 8.16 17.78 1.71
C LYS A 156 8.65 17.10 0.42
N HIS A 157 9.38 17.82 -0.39
CA HIS A 157 9.94 17.34 -1.65
C HIS A 157 11.40 17.77 -1.85
N SER A 158 11.99 18.40 -0.83
CA SER A 158 13.43 18.64 -0.71
C SER A 158 14.06 17.56 0.14
N PRO A 159 15.40 17.39 0.10
CA PRO A 159 16.11 16.46 0.98
C PRO A 159 15.69 16.66 2.43
N GLN A 160 15.28 15.58 3.09
CA GLN A 160 14.79 15.64 4.47
C GLN A 160 15.92 15.91 5.48
N ILE A 161 17.16 15.70 5.05
CA ILE A 161 18.36 15.92 5.85
C ILE A 161 19.05 17.14 5.31
N SER A 162 19.19 18.18 6.13
CA SER A 162 19.92 19.36 5.69
C SER A 162 21.37 18.98 5.33
N PRO A 163 21.96 19.63 4.31
CA PRO A 163 23.38 19.43 3.96
C PRO A 163 24.33 19.66 5.14
N GLU A 164 23.92 20.43 6.12
CA GLU A 164 24.68 20.75 7.32
C GLU A 164 24.71 19.55 8.31
N ILE A 165 23.61 18.86 8.45
CA ILE A 165 23.54 17.59 9.20
C ILE A 165 24.34 16.51 8.48
N MET A 166 24.21 16.39 7.17
CA MET A 166 24.94 15.43 6.33
C MET A 166 26.48 15.58 6.44
N LYS A 167 26.98 16.82 6.63
CA LYS A 167 28.42 17.07 6.78
C LYS A 167 29.00 16.60 8.14
N ASN A 168 28.17 16.52 9.15
CA ASN A 168 28.59 16.30 10.55
C ASN A 168 28.23 14.91 11.10
N VAL A 169 27.58 14.08 10.31
CA VAL A 169 27.09 12.76 10.72
C VAL A 169 27.72 11.69 9.83
N THR A 170 28.26 10.67 10.43
CA THR A 170 28.83 9.54 9.70
C THR A 170 27.72 8.71 9.00
N PRO A 171 28.03 7.96 7.92
CA PRO A 171 27.09 7.05 7.30
C PRO A 171 26.45 6.04 8.27
N GLU A 172 27.18 5.62 9.28
CA GLU A 172 26.69 4.69 10.31
C GLU A 172 25.68 5.37 11.25
N GLU A 173 25.92 6.59 11.66
CA GLU A 173 24.99 7.39 12.46
C GLU A 173 23.72 7.70 11.67
N LEU A 174 23.84 8.05 10.39
CA LEU A 174 22.68 8.21 9.49
C LEU A 174 21.88 6.92 9.41
N ARG A 175 22.55 5.78 9.25
CA ARG A 175 21.92 4.47 9.23
C ARG A 175 21.15 4.16 10.51
N VAL A 176 21.71 4.50 11.65
CA VAL A 176 21.04 4.33 12.96
C VAL A 176 19.87 5.29 13.12
N MET A 177 20.05 6.57 12.76
CA MET A 177 18.99 7.59 12.86
C MET A 177 17.78 7.32 11.96
N PHE A 178 18.00 6.75 10.79
CA PHE A 178 16.98 6.51 9.77
C PHE A 178 16.65 5.03 9.52
N GLY A 179 17.04 4.16 10.45
CA GLY A 179 16.67 2.75 10.43
C GLY A 179 17.24 1.96 9.25
N GLY A 180 18.43 2.29 8.77
CA GLY A 180 19.09 1.61 7.66
C GLY A 180 18.85 2.25 6.28
N TYR A 181 18.09 3.33 6.22
CA TYR A 181 17.75 4.03 4.96
C TYR A 181 18.75 5.11 4.54
N ALA A 182 19.91 5.19 5.18
CA ALA A 182 20.87 6.28 4.97
C ALA A 182 21.47 6.36 3.55
N GLN A 183 21.39 5.30 2.78
CA GLN A 183 21.81 5.29 1.37
C GLN A 183 20.65 5.36 0.38
N ASP A 184 19.45 5.20 0.87
CA ASP A 184 18.24 5.21 0.08
C ASP A 184 17.38 6.36 0.58
N TYR A 185 17.23 7.42 -0.18
CA TYR A 185 16.35 8.53 0.16
C TYR A 185 14.89 8.13 0.10
N GLY A 186 14.50 7.24 0.99
CA GLY A 186 13.16 6.90 1.37
C GLY A 186 12.24 6.43 0.25
N TYR A 187 11.08 6.00 0.67
CA TYR A 187 9.98 5.74 -0.24
C TYR A 187 9.22 7.05 -0.48
N TRP A 188 9.02 7.36 -1.75
CA TRP A 188 8.12 8.42 -2.16
C TRP A 188 6.78 7.80 -2.55
N TRP A 189 5.71 8.43 -2.15
CA TRP A 189 4.38 7.99 -2.50
C TRP A 189 3.47 9.16 -2.85
N ILE A 190 2.54 8.89 -3.72
CA ILE A 190 1.39 9.73 -4.02
C ILE A 190 0.15 8.94 -3.65
N GLU A 191 -0.77 9.60 -3.03
CA GLU A 191 -2.06 9.07 -2.66
C GLU A 191 -3.14 9.96 -3.25
N LEU A 192 -4.01 9.38 -4.08
CA LEU A 192 -5.17 10.07 -4.62
C LEU A 192 -6.38 9.70 -3.79
N MET A 193 -6.91 10.69 -3.09
CA MET A 193 -8.15 10.61 -2.34
C MET A 193 -9.25 11.24 -3.18
N GLY A 194 -10.41 10.59 -3.25
CA GLY A 194 -11.60 11.12 -3.89
C GLY A 194 -12.81 11.07 -2.96
N GLU A 195 -13.69 12.03 -3.09
CA GLU A 195 -14.99 11.99 -2.46
C GLU A 195 -15.98 11.35 -3.41
N GLY A 196 -16.58 10.23 -2.99
CA GLY A 196 -17.64 9.57 -3.73
C GLY A 196 -17.24 8.82 -5.00
N GLU A 197 -15.96 8.73 -5.32
CA GLU A 197 -15.49 7.94 -6.47
C GLU A 197 -15.41 6.45 -6.13
N ASP A 198 -15.79 5.61 -7.09
CA ASP A 198 -15.58 4.17 -6.99
C ASP A 198 -14.15 3.80 -7.42
N PHE A 199 -13.23 3.83 -6.47
CA PHE A 199 -11.82 3.50 -6.72
C PHE A 199 -11.59 2.03 -7.09
N VAL A 200 -12.52 1.14 -6.79
CA VAL A 200 -12.43 -0.27 -7.16
C VAL A 200 -12.84 -0.43 -8.63
N GLY A 201 -14.03 0.06 -8.99
CA GLY A 201 -14.53 -0.01 -10.36
C GLY A 201 -13.76 0.87 -11.35
N GLN A 202 -13.14 1.95 -10.88
CA GLN A 202 -12.34 2.89 -11.69
C GLN A 202 -10.83 2.68 -11.55
N PHE A 203 -10.40 1.54 -11.04
CA PHE A 203 -8.99 1.29 -10.70
C PHE A 203 -8.02 1.59 -11.83
N GLU A 204 -8.33 1.21 -13.08
CA GLU A 204 -7.43 1.46 -14.22
C GLU A 204 -7.25 2.96 -14.52
N LYS A 205 -8.32 3.75 -14.36
CA LYS A 205 -8.23 5.21 -14.50
C LYS A 205 -7.39 5.80 -13.37
N VAL A 206 -7.70 5.46 -12.13
CA VAL A 206 -6.99 5.95 -10.94
C VAL A 206 -5.50 5.57 -11.00
N LYS A 207 -5.18 4.39 -11.46
CA LYS A 207 -3.79 3.94 -11.67
C LYS A 207 -3.06 4.81 -12.69
N SER A 208 -3.68 5.15 -13.80
CA SER A 208 -3.11 6.03 -14.82
C SER A 208 -2.88 7.43 -14.27
N ASP A 209 -3.84 7.98 -13.53
CA ASP A 209 -3.72 9.27 -12.87
C ASP A 209 -2.57 9.24 -11.83
N LEU A 210 -2.47 8.19 -11.02
CA LEU A 210 -1.37 8.03 -10.07
C LEU A 210 0.01 8.04 -10.73
N TYR A 211 0.17 7.38 -11.88
CA TYR A 211 1.43 7.44 -12.64
C TYR A 211 1.75 8.86 -13.10
N ALA A 212 0.78 9.57 -13.64
CA ALA A 212 0.96 10.95 -14.08
C ALA A 212 1.37 11.87 -12.92
N TYR A 213 0.77 11.70 -11.75
CA TYR A 213 1.10 12.46 -10.54
C TYR A 213 2.47 12.09 -9.97
N VAL A 214 2.78 10.80 -9.85
CA VAL A 214 4.07 10.34 -9.30
C VAL A 214 5.22 10.80 -10.16
N TRP A 215 5.15 10.59 -11.47
CA TRP A 215 6.20 11.02 -12.39
C TRP A 215 6.28 12.52 -12.52
N GLY A 216 5.15 13.23 -12.41
CA GLY A 216 5.14 14.69 -12.37
C GLY A 216 5.78 15.26 -11.11
N MET A 217 5.52 14.66 -9.97
CA MET A 217 6.19 15.02 -8.71
C MET A 217 7.70 14.77 -8.81
N TRP A 218 8.10 13.64 -9.36
CA TRP A 218 9.50 13.31 -9.51
C TRP A 218 10.20 14.21 -10.52
N ASP A 219 9.51 14.59 -11.60
CA ASP A 219 9.99 15.58 -12.57
C ASP A 219 10.23 16.95 -11.91
N HIS A 220 9.28 17.40 -11.09
CA HIS A 220 9.44 18.63 -10.33
C HIS A 220 10.68 18.60 -9.42
N ILE A 221 10.88 17.48 -8.69
CA ILE A 221 12.07 17.32 -7.83
C ILE A 221 13.35 17.31 -8.66
N LYS A 222 13.38 16.61 -9.78
CA LYS A 222 14.61 16.42 -10.59
C LYS A 222 14.92 17.56 -11.53
N ASN A 223 13.91 18.22 -12.08
CA ASN A 223 14.05 19.20 -13.14
C ASN A 223 13.55 20.59 -12.74
N GLY A 224 12.88 20.75 -11.59
CA GLY A 224 12.34 22.01 -11.10
C GLY A 224 13.35 23.03 -10.55
N GLY A 225 14.63 22.72 -10.57
CA GLY A 225 15.74 23.65 -10.39
C GLY A 225 16.41 23.67 -9.02
N GLU A 226 15.71 23.47 -7.91
CA GLU A 226 16.29 23.63 -6.55
C GLU A 226 16.28 22.36 -5.68
N HIS A 227 15.72 21.28 -6.15
CA HIS A 227 15.44 20.10 -5.33
C HIS A 227 16.21 18.82 -5.72
N GLY A 228 16.76 18.76 -6.91
CA GLY A 228 17.35 17.53 -7.47
C GLY A 228 18.84 17.54 -7.76
#